data_4349f24304088683c21e36ce16b6c51a
#
_entry.id   4349f24304088683c21e36ce16b6c51a
#
_cell.length_a   1.000
_cell.length_b   1.000
_cell.length_c   1.000
_cell.angle_alpha   90.00
_cell.angle_beta   90.00
_cell.angle_gamma   90.00
#
_symmetry.space_group_name_H-M   'P 1'
#
loop_
_entity.id
_entity.type
_entity.pdbx_description
1 polymer ?
#
loop_
_entity_poly.entity_id
_entity_poly.type
_entity_poly.pdbx_seq_one_letter_code
_entity_poly.pdbx_strand_id
1 'polypeptide(L)'
;MKPISFIQPSRNNLKYLKWSYDSIRKNLGSEHEICWADDFSNDGTWEWMQEIVKKDSNVKIHRNEGPTRLGHTILYDTLVNDYATNDIVMIYHADMYALP
;
A
#
# COMPACT_ATOMS: atom_id res chain seq x y z
N MET A 1 -13.32 14.73 7.49
CA MET A 1 -11.87 14.70 7.14
C MET A 1 -11.74 14.46 5.62
N LYS A 2 -10.82 15.16 4.99
CA LYS A 2 -10.55 14.89 3.57
C LYS A 2 -9.92 13.51 3.40
N PRO A 3 -10.27 12.79 2.34
CA PRO A 3 -9.62 11.51 2.06
C PRO A 3 -8.11 11.67 1.87
N ILE A 4 -7.38 10.66 2.33
CA ILE A 4 -5.93 10.60 2.27
C ILE A 4 -5.54 9.43 1.36
N SER A 5 -4.46 9.58 0.61
CA SER A 5 -3.83 8.47 -0.11
C SER A 5 -2.65 7.97 0.72
N PHE A 6 -2.76 6.75 1.22
CA PHE A 6 -1.69 6.09 1.97
C PHE A 6 -0.75 5.40 0.99
N ILE A 7 0.53 5.70 1.07
CA ILE A 7 1.55 5.21 0.14
C ILE A 7 2.45 4.22 0.87
N GLN A 8 2.38 2.95 0.47
CA GLN A 8 3.08 1.86 1.17
C GLN A 8 3.84 0.96 0.20
N PRO A 9 5.10 1.26 -0.13
CA PRO A 9 5.96 0.28 -0.78
C PRO A 9 6.28 -0.84 0.21
N SER A 10 6.35 -2.07 -0.30
CA SER A 10 6.53 -3.24 0.56
C SER A 10 7.42 -4.28 -0.12
N ARG A 11 8.19 -5.01 0.68
CA ARG A 11 8.92 -6.18 0.22
C ARG A 11 9.01 -7.19 1.35
N ASN A 12 8.40 -8.36 1.11
CA ASN A 12 8.40 -9.47 2.06
C ASN A 12 7.93 -9.07 3.45
N ASN A 13 6.88 -8.25 3.50
CA ASN A 13 6.29 -7.73 4.74
C ASN A 13 4.82 -8.13 4.89
N LEU A 14 4.43 -9.30 4.38
CA LEU A 14 3.03 -9.70 4.31
C LEU A 14 2.30 -9.59 5.65
N LYS A 15 2.92 -10.12 6.70
CA LYS A 15 2.33 -10.10 8.04
C LYS A 15 2.02 -8.67 8.50
N TYR A 16 2.98 -7.78 8.35
CA TYR A 16 2.85 -6.40 8.79
C TYR A 16 1.93 -5.60 7.86
N LEU A 17 1.94 -5.90 6.57
CA LEU A 17 1.05 -5.24 5.62
C LEU A 17 -0.42 -5.57 5.90
N LYS A 18 -0.73 -6.82 6.20
CA LYS A 18 -2.08 -7.24 6.61
C LYS A 18 -2.53 -6.49 7.86
N TRP A 19 -1.66 -6.42 8.84
CA TRP A 19 -1.92 -5.74 10.09
C TRP A 19 -2.17 -4.24 9.88
N SER A 20 -1.33 -3.60 9.08
CA SER A 20 -1.47 -2.19 8.73
C SER A 20 -2.78 -1.93 7.98
N TYR A 21 -3.09 -2.76 6.99
CA TYR A 21 -4.33 -2.64 6.21
C TYR A 21 -5.55 -2.73 7.12
N ASP A 22 -5.60 -3.74 7.98
CA ASP A 22 -6.73 -3.91 8.91
C ASP A 22 -6.89 -2.67 9.81
N SER A 23 -5.77 -2.12 10.30
CA SER A 23 -5.83 -0.95 11.17
C SER A 23 -6.35 0.30 10.44
N ILE A 24 -5.95 0.51 9.20
CA ILE A 24 -6.43 1.64 8.41
C ILE A 24 -7.94 1.52 8.18
N ARG A 25 -8.40 0.36 7.76
CA ARG A 25 -9.82 0.17 7.45
C ARG A 25 -10.70 0.20 8.71
N LYS A 26 -10.21 -0.38 9.81
CA LYS A 26 -10.97 -0.41 11.06
C LYS A 26 -11.02 0.94 11.74
N ASN A 27 -9.90 1.66 11.78
CA ASN A 27 -9.76 2.86 12.60
C ASN A 27 -9.93 4.17 11.83
N LEU A 28 -9.64 4.17 10.51
CA LEU A 28 -9.68 5.38 9.70
C LEU A 28 -10.76 5.36 8.62
N GLY A 29 -11.19 4.17 8.20
CA GLY A 29 -12.30 4.02 7.26
C GLY A 29 -11.90 3.71 5.83
N SER A 30 -12.90 3.39 5.01
CA SER A 30 -12.71 2.98 3.62
C SER A 30 -12.68 4.14 2.64
N GLU A 31 -12.89 5.37 3.09
CA GLU A 31 -12.81 6.56 2.25
C GLU A 31 -11.38 6.91 1.86
N HIS A 32 -10.40 6.44 2.62
CA HIS A 32 -8.99 6.68 2.31
C HIS A 32 -8.48 5.68 1.28
N GLU A 33 -7.70 6.20 0.34
CA GLU A 33 -7.09 5.37 -0.69
C GLU A 33 -5.81 4.74 -0.17
N ILE A 34 -5.58 3.48 -0.51
CA ILE A 34 -4.33 2.79 -0.18
C ILE A 34 -3.64 2.45 -1.50
N CYS A 35 -2.39 2.89 -1.63
CA CYS A 35 -1.58 2.61 -2.81
C CYS A 35 -0.39 1.75 -2.38
N TRP A 36 -0.37 0.51 -2.85
CA TRP A 36 0.70 -0.44 -2.54
C TRP A 36 1.61 -0.65 -3.74
N ALA A 37 2.90 -0.79 -3.47
CA ALA A 37 3.85 -1.28 -4.46
C ALA A 37 4.58 -2.47 -3.87
N ASP A 38 4.69 -3.55 -4.64
CA ASP A 38 5.43 -4.74 -4.26
C ASP A 38 6.77 -4.75 -4.99
N ASP A 39 7.86 -4.75 -4.22
CA ASP A 39 9.21 -4.74 -4.77
C ASP A 39 9.77 -6.16 -4.91
N PHE A 40 9.11 -6.95 -5.77
CA PHE A 40 9.53 -8.31 -6.11
C PHE A 40 9.56 -9.24 -4.89
N SER A 41 8.47 -9.26 -4.12
CA SER A 41 8.33 -10.15 -2.96
C SER A 41 8.14 -11.61 -3.38
N ASN A 42 8.54 -12.52 -2.49
CA ASN A 42 8.37 -13.96 -2.70
C ASN A 42 7.69 -14.67 -1.52
N ASP A 43 7.03 -13.91 -0.64
CA ASP A 43 6.36 -14.44 0.55
C ASP A 43 4.85 -14.47 0.45
N GLY A 44 4.29 -14.22 -0.75
CA GLY A 44 2.85 -14.16 -0.95
C GLY A 44 2.27 -12.75 -0.85
N THR A 45 3.09 -11.73 -0.63
CA THR A 45 2.63 -10.34 -0.52
C THR A 45 1.85 -9.89 -1.75
N TRP A 46 2.40 -10.13 -2.95
CA TRP A 46 1.76 -9.70 -4.19
C TRP A 46 0.42 -10.40 -4.40
N GLU A 47 0.36 -11.70 -4.15
CA GLU A 47 -0.86 -12.49 -4.30
C GLU A 47 -1.95 -11.99 -3.35
N TRP A 48 -1.57 -11.66 -2.13
CA TRP A 48 -2.52 -11.10 -1.16
C TRP A 48 -3.02 -9.71 -1.58
N MET A 49 -2.14 -8.85 -2.10
CA MET A 49 -2.54 -7.55 -2.63
C MET A 49 -3.58 -7.70 -3.73
N GLN A 50 -3.39 -8.67 -4.62
CA GLN A 50 -4.35 -8.93 -5.70
C GLN A 50 -5.71 -9.38 -5.17
N GLU A 51 -5.74 -10.16 -4.09
CA GLU A 51 -7.00 -10.55 -3.45
C GLU A 51 -7.73 -9.36 -2.82
N ILE A 52 -6.98 -8.46 -2.19
CA ILE A 52 -7.58 -7.28 -1.57
C ILE A 52 -8.19 -6.35 -2.61
N VAL A 53 -7.54 -6.14 -3.74
CA VAL A 53 -8.05 -5.28 -4.81
C VAL A 53 -9.40 -5.76 -5.32
N LYS A 54 -9.65 -7.07 -5.30
CA LYS A 54 -10.95 -7.63 -5.70
C LYS A 54 -12.08 -7.28 -4.73
N LYS A 55 -11.76 -7.04 -3.47
CA LYS A 55 -12.74 -6.76 -2.42
C LYS A 55 -12.84 -5.29 -2.06
N ASP A 56 -11.77 -4.53 -2.27
CA ASP A 56 -11.66 -3.14 -1.82
C ASP A 56 -11.34 -2.26 -3.02
N SER A 57 -12.34 -1.53 -3.50
CA SER A 57 -12.20 -0.71 -4.71
C SER A 57 -11.30 0.51 -4.49
N ASN A 58 -10.95 0.82 -3.24
CA ASN A 58 -10.11 1.98 -2.92
C ASN A 58 -8.67 1.59 -2.59
N VAL A 59 -8.22 0.48 -3.17
CA VAL A 59 -6.84 0.00 -3.09
C VAL A 59 -6.27 -0.11 -4.50
N LYS A 60 -5.09 0.42 -4.70
CA LYS A 60 -4.36 0.34 -5.97
C LYS A 60 -3.03 -0.36 -5.75
N ILE A 61 -2.60 -1.14 -6.72
CA ILE A 61 -1.38 -1.93 -6.59
C ILE A 61 -0.49 -1.78 -7.81
N HIS A 62 0.80 -1.88 -7.56
CA HIS A 62 1.84 -1.85 -8.59
C HIS A 62 2.92 -2.87 -8.20
N ARG A 63 3.51 -3.54 -9.16
CA ARG A 63 4.59 -4.49 -8.90
C ARG A 63 5.83 -4.17 -9.71
N ASN A 64 6.98 -4.17 -9.01
CA ASN A 64 8.26 -4.29 -9.66
C ASN A 64 8.54 -5.77 -9.92
N GLU A 65 8.60 -6.16 -11.19
CA GLU A 65 8.77 -7.56 -11.58
C GLU A 65 10.19 -8.08 -11.36
N GLY A 66 11.09 -7.23 -10.92
CA GLY A 66 12.47 -7.64 -10.64
C GLY A 66 13.25 -8.06 -11.89
N PRO A 67 14.34 -8.81 -11.69
CA PRO A 67 14.86 -9.29 -10.40
C PRO A 67 15.54 -8.22 -9.54
N THR A 68 15.85 -7.07 -10.09
CA THR A 68 16.46 -5.97 -9.34
C THR A 68 15.43 -5.22 -8.52
N ARG A 69 15.68 -5.05 -7.23
CA ARG A 69 14.81 -4.26 -6.37
C ARG A 69 15.00 -2.78 -6.69
N LEU A 70 13.89 -2.03 -6.70
CA LEU A 70 13.93 -0.59 -6.94
C LEU A 70 14.16 0.22 -5.68
N GLY A 71 13.78 -0.32 -4.52
CA GLY A 71 13.85 0.39 -3.27
C GLY A 71 12.66 1.31 -3.04
N HIS A 72 12.47 1.73 -1.78
CA HIS A 72 11.27 2.45 -1.37
C HIS A 72 11.17 3.84 -2.02
N THR A 73 12.29 4.55 -2.18
CA THR A 73 12.25 5.92 -2.73
C THR A 73 11.64 5.95 -4.13
N ILE A 74 12.09 5.05 -5.01
CA ILE A 74 11.57 4.99 -6.38
C ILE A 74 10.10 4.59 -6.37
N LEU A 75 9.71 3.62 -5.52
CA LEU A 75 8.34 3.16 -5.44
C LEU A 75 7.40 4.20 -4.84
N TYR A 76 7.87 5.00 -3.87
CA TYR A 76 7.08 6.13 -3.39
C TYR A 76 6.77 7.10 -4.51
N ASP A 77 7.78 7.47 -5.30
CA ASP A 77 7.57 8.38 -6.42
C ASP A 77 6.58 7.83 -7.43
N THR A 78 6.71 6.53 -7.76
CA THR A 78 5.80 5.87 -8.68
C THR A 78 4.35 5.91 -8.17
N LEU A 79 4.15 5.55 -6.90
CA LEU A 79 2.80 5.53 -6.32
C LEU A 79 2.19 6.93 -6.24
N VAL A 80 2.97 7.91 -5.85
CA VAL A 80 2.48 9.30 -5.74
C VAL A 80 2.13 9.85 -7.12
N ASN A 81 2.99 9.65 -8.10
CA ASN A 81 2.81 10.26 -9.42
C ASN A 81 1.80 9.54 -10.28
N ASP A 82 1.73 8.20 -10.20
CA ASP A 82 0.97 7.40 -11.16
C ASP A 82 -0.33 6.83 -10.58
N TYR A 83 -0.46 6.71 -9.26
CA TYR A 83 -1.59 6.00 -8.65
C TYR A 83 -2.41 6.85 -7.68
N ALA A 84 -1.78 7.68 -6.85
CA ALA A 84 -2.50 8.45 -5.84
C ALA A 84 -3.41 9.49 -6.48
N THR A 85 -4.66 9.57 -6.01
CA THR A 85 -5.66 10.48 -6.57
C THR A 85 -6.12 11.56 -5.60
N ASN A 86 -5.75 11.47 -4.33
CA ASN A 86 -6.13 12.47 -3.33
C ASN A 86 -5.04 13.53 -3.18
N ASP A 87 -5.46 14.74 -2.80
CA ASP A 87 -4.52 15.86 -2.60
C ASP A 87 -3.62 15.65 -1.39
N ILE A 88 -4.13 14.98 -0.37
CA ILE A 88 -3.36 14.66 0.83
C ILE A 88 -2.76 13.27 0.67
N VAL A 89 -1.44 13.20 0.74
CA VAL A 89 -0.68 11.96 0.58
C VAL A 89 0.11 11.71 1.86
N MET A 90 0.01 10.49 2.39
CA MET A 90 0.76 10.09 3.57
C MET A 90 1.65 8.91 3.24
N ILE A 91 2.96 9.06 3.46
CA ILE A 91 3.90 7.97 3.35
C ILE A 91 3.76 7.11 4.61
N TYR A 92 3.42 5.83 4.44
CA TYR A 92 3.03 4.96 5.54
C TYR A 92 3.77 3.63 5.40
N HIS A 93 4.70 3.37 6.31
CA HIS A 93 5.45 2.12 6.28
C HIS A 93 4.53 0.94 6.56
N ALA A 94 4.84 -0.22 5.97
CA ALA A 94 4.00 -1.41 6.11
C ALA A 94 3.89 -1.90 7.57
N ASP A 95 4.86 -1.59 8.41
CA ASP A 95 4.88 -1.97 9.81
C ASP A 95 4.22 -0.94 10.75
N MET A 96 3.61 0.10 10.21
CA MET A 96 2.88 1.09 11.02
C MET A 96 1.45 0.64 11.26
N TYR A 97 0.92 1.00 12.43
CA TYR A 97 -0.45 0.67 12.83
C TYR A 97 -1.24 1.94 13.08
N ALA A 98 -2.39 2.06 12.43
CA ALA A 98 -3.26 3.22 12.58
C ALA A 98 -4.07 3.09 13.87
N LEU A 99 -3.94 4.05 14.78
CA LEU A 99 -4.72 4.11 16.01
C LEU A 99 -6.05 4.82 15.77
N PRO A 100 -7.08 4.49 16.57
CA PRO A 100 -8.36 5.16 16.48
C PRO A 100 -8.25 6.66 16.76
#